data_824fa8ff3e39758c387952fbcf15927d
#
_entry.id   824fa8ff3e39758c387952fbcf15927d
#
_cell.length_a   1.000
_cell.length_b   1.000
_cell.length_c   1.000
_cell.angle_alpha   90.00
_cell.angle_beta   90.00
_cell.angle_gamma   90.00
#
_symmetry.space_group_name_H-M   'P 1'
#
loop_
_entity.id
_entity.type
_entity.pdbx_description
1 polymer ?
#
loop_
_entity_poly.entity_id
_entity_poly.type
_entity_poly.pdbx_seq_one_letter_code
_entity_poly.pdbx_strand_id
1 'polypeptide(L)'
;MKIDNFKINNYGKIENREVILTNGINLIKGYNEAGKSTILSFLNSMLYGIDKTKKGNISEYDKYLPWLSTNFSGSMEYSLDNGQKYYVFRDFKKKIPVVLDQNRNDITLNFKQSRKGIDFLEEQIGVDRKTFENTSISYQKLVVLDDKNKAEMAGRLANLVSTGEENFSYEELIKKLNNKQLEEIGSSRTKKRPINNIEERILKLEKEKMEVLNVKDKKEKMNEEREETQKQFATIGYIKQMINEIKENFLKKEAEKKIYSDIYNRIEKKKEEIEEKKKERIDVITKE
;
A
#
# COMPACT_ATOMS: atom_id res chain seq x y z
N MET A 1 -2.00 -20.95 9.96
CA MET A 1 -2.03 -19.54 9.54
C MET A 1 -3.44 -19.00 9.70
N LYS A 2 -3.60 -17.74 10.13
CA LYS A 2 -4.89 -17.06 10.30
C LYS A 2 -4.81 -15.65 9.71
N ILE A 3 -5.82 -15.24 8.95
CA ILE A 3 -5.96 -13.85 8.49
C ILE A 3 -6.70 -13.08 9.58
N ASP A 4 -6.13 -11.98 10.08
CA ASP A 4 -6.71 -11.18 11.15
C ASP A 4 -7.56 -10.04 10.60
N ASN A 5 -7.05 -9.31 9.62
CA ASN A 5 -7.81 -8.30 8.90
C ASN A 5 -7.28 -8.12 7.47
N PHE A 6 -8.09 -7.48 6.63
CA PHE A 6 -7.66 -7.05 5.31
C PHE A 6 -8.39 -5.78 4.88
N LYS A 7 -7.72 -4.99 4.09
CA LYS A 7 -8.27 -3.76 3.50
C LYS A 7 -8.07 -3.79 1.99
N ILE A 8 -9.17 -3.66 1.27
CA ILE A 8 -9.21 -3.53 -0.18
C ILE A 8 -9.28 -2.04 -0.49
N ASN A 9 -8.21 -1.46 -1.00
CA ASN A 9 -8.29 -0.08 -1.48
C ASN A 9 -9.10 -0.04 -2.77
N ASN A 10 -8.67 -0.81 -3.78
CA ASN A 10 -9.44 -1.07 -4.99
C ASN A 10 -9.05 -2.44 -5.57
N TYR A 11 -10.05 -3.28 -5.86
CA TYR A 11 -9.89 -4.59 -6.50
C TYR A 11 -11.19 -5.01 -7.20
N GLY A 12 -11.16 -5.09 -8.52
CA GLY A 12 -12.36 -5.25 -9.31
C GLY A 12 -13.36 -4.12 -9.07
N LYS A 13 -14.57 -4.49 -8.62
CA LYS A 13 -15.62 -3.52 -8.26
C LYS A 13 -15.61 -3.08 -6.80
N ILE A 14 -14.71 -3.61 -5.98
CA ILE A 14 -14.69 -3.31 -4.55
C ILE A 14 -13.73 -2.14 -4.32
N GLU A 15 -14.24 -1.12 -3.65
CA GLU A 15 -13.51 0.09 -3.30
C GLU A 15 -13.59 0.35 -1.80
N ASN A 16 -12.46 0.71 -1.21
CA ASN A 16 -12.28 1.16 0.18
C ASN A 16 -13.08 0.31 1.19
N ARG A 17 -12.83 -1.00 1.20
CA ARG A 17 -13.45 -1.94 2.14
C ARG A 17 -12.41 -2.49 3.10
N GLU A 18 -12.71 -2.42 4.38
CA GLU A 18 -11.94 -3.01 5.45
C GLU A 18 -12.79 -4.08 6.14
N VAL A 19 -12.19 -5.24 6.40
CA VAL A 19 -12.83 -6.38 7.04
C VAL A 19 -11.92 -6.88 8.15
N ILE A 20 -12.45 -6.91 9.37
CA ILE A 20 -11.80 -7.50 10.53
C ILE A 20 -12.41 -8.87 10.74
N LEU A 21 -11.57 -9.90 10.80
CA LEU A 21 -11.99 -11.27 11.01
C LEU A 21 -11.86 -11.65 12.49
N THR A 22 -12.82 -12.41 12.97
CA THR A 22 -12.83 -12.93 14.34
C THR A 22 -12.30 -14.37 14.38
N ASN A 23 -12.07 -14.88 15.58
CA ASN A 23 -11.74 -16.31 15.75
C ASN A 23 -12.97 -17.17 15.38
N GLY A 24 -12.72 -18.31 14.74
CA GLY A 24 -13.77 -19.23 14.32
C GLY A 24 -14.35 -18.90 12.95
N ILE A 25 -15.64 -19.12 12.78
CA ILE A 25 -16.32 -19.01 11.49
C ILE A 25 -16.70 -17.54 11.23
N ASN A 26 -16.28 -17.02 10.08
CA ASN A 26 -16.66 -15.69 9.60
C ASN A 26 -17.59 -15.82 8.39
N LEU A 27 -18.79 -15.27 8.45
CA LEU A 27 -19.78 -15.34 7.38
C LEU A 27 -19.85 -14.03 6.60
N ILE A 28 -19.44 -14.07 5.32
CA ILE A 28 -19.56 -12.95 4.38
C ILE A 28 -20.81 -13.20 3.51
N LYS A 29 -21.89 -12.48 3.79
CA LYS A 29 -23.18 -12.61 3.10
C LYS A 29 -23.41 -11.44 2.13
N GLY A 30 -24.05 -11.71 1.01
CA GLY A 30 -24.44 -10.71 0.02
C GLY A 30 -25.17 -11.34 -1.16
N TYR A 31 -25.88 -10.51 -1.93
CA TYR A 31 -26.56 -10.92 -3.16
C TYR A 31 -25.59 -11.44 -4.22
N ASN A 32 -26.13 -12.05 -5.28
CA ASN A 32 -25.30 -12.37 -6.44
C ASN A 32 -24.65 -11.09 -6.96
N GLU A 33 -23.43 -11.21 -7.46
CA GLU A 33 -22.60 -10.10 -7.93
C GLU A 33 -22.19 -9.07 -6.86
N ALA A 34 -22.51 -9.29 -5.58
CA ALA A 34 -22.09 -8.39 -4.49
C ALA A 34 -20.54 -8.33 -4.27
N GLY A 35 -19.78 -9.22 -4.92
CA GLY A 35 -18.31 -9.24 -4.81
C GLY A 35 -17.75 -10.31 -3.88
N LYS A 36 -18.55 -11.28 -3.41
CA LYS A 36 -18.08 -12.38 -2.54
C LYS A 36 -16.88 -13.12 -3.11
N SER A 37 -16.98 -13.56 -4.38
CA SER A 37 -15.89 -14.23 -5.09
C SER A 37 -14.72 -13.29 -5.38
N THR A 38 -14.97 -11.99 -5.48
CA THR A 38 -13.93 -10.97 -5.65
C THR A 38 -13.09 -10.82 -4.38
N ILE A 39 -13.71 -10.90 -3.19
CA ILE A 39 -12.99 -10.91 -1.91
C ILE A 39 -12.11 -12.14 -1.81
N LEU A 40 -12.63 -13.33 -2.16
CA LEU A 40 -11.85 -14.57 -2.13
C LEU A 40 -10.63 -14.50 -3.07
N SER A 41 -10.85 -13.99 -4.29
CA SER A 41 -9.76 -13.78 -5.26
C SER A 41 -8.76 -12.72 -4.76
N PHE A 42 -9.24 -11.67 -4.10
CA PHE A 42 -8.37 -10.67 -3.48
C PHE A 42 -7.46 -11.28 -2.42
N LEU A 43 -8.00 -12.08 -1.51
CA LEU A 43 -7.20 -12.76 -0.46
C LEU A 43 -6.13 -13.67 -1.08
N ASN A 44 -6.49 -14.46 -2.08
CA ASN A 44 -5.54 -15.30 -2.80
C ASN A 44 -4.44 -14.47 -3.50
N SER A 45 -4.85 -13.36 -4.14
CA SER A 45 -3.92 -12.45 -4.81
C SER A 45 -3.03 -11.69 -3.84
N MET A 46 -3.50 -11.40 -2.63
CA MET A 46 -2.67 -10.81 -1.57
C MET A 46 -1.57 -11.78 -1.13
N LEU A 47 -1.89 -13.05 -0.99
CA LEU A 47 -0.96 -14.08 -0.52
C LEU A 47 0.07 -14.46 -1.62
N TYR A 48 -0.37 -14.81 -2.80
CA TYR A 48 0.47 -15.37 -3.87
C TYR A 48 0.70 -14.46 -5.08
N GLY A 49 0.13 -13.25 -5.06
CA GLY A 49 0.18 -12.35 -6.21
C GLY A 49 -0.92 -12.62 -7.23
N ILE A 50 -1.07 -11.73 -8.19
CA ILE A 50 -2.06 -11.83 -9.27
C ILE A 50 -1.40 -12.35 -10.54
N ASP A 51 -2.06 -13.30 -11.22
CA ASP A 51 -1.55 -13.85 -12.48
C ASP A 51 -1.83 -12.88 -13.63
N LYS A 52 -0.75 -12.47 -14.31
CA LYS A 52 -0.79 -11.61 -15.50
C LYS A 52 -0.78 -12.42 -16.80
N THR A 53 -0.65 -13.74 -16.70
CA THR A 53 -0.63 -14.64 -17.85
C THR A 53 -2.06 -14.85 -18.36
N LYS A 54 -2.28 -14.65 -19.64
CA LYS A 54 -3.58 -14.89 -20.25
C LYS A 54 -3.88 -16.39 -20.27
N LYS A 55 -4.92 -16.79 -19.57
CA LYS A 55 -5.53 -18.12 -19.68
C LYS A 55 -6.84 -17.96 -20.48
N GLY A 56 -6.77 -18.15 -21.78
CA GLY A 56 -7.86 -17.78 -22.68
C GLY A 56 -7.76 -16.30 -23.10
N ASN A 57 -8.88 -15.59 -23.14
CA ASN A 57 -8.93 -14.19 -23.62
C ASN A 57 -8.58 -13.14 -22.57
N ILE A 58 -8.69 -13.45 -21.26
CA ILE A 58 -8.55 -12.47 -20.19
C ILE A 58 -7.63 -13.03 -19.10
N SER A 59 -6.64 -12.24 -18.66
CA SER A 59 -5.81 -12.58 -17.49
C SER A 59 -6.56 -12.35 -16.18
N GLU A 60 -6.09 -12.96 -15.08
CA GLU A 60 -6.64 -12.67 -13.75
C GLU A 60 -6.47 -11.18 -13.41
N TYR A 61 -5.33 -10.61 -13.77
CA TYR A 61 -5.05 -9.18 -13.61
C TYR A 61 -6.09 -8.31 -14.33
N ASP A 62 -6.37 -8.57 -15.61
CA ASP A 62 -7.32 -7.78 -16.40
C ASP A 62 -8.75 -7.92 -15.87
N LYS A 63 -9.11 -9.12 -15.38
CA LYS A 63 -10.43 -9.41 -14.80
C LYS A 63 -10.73 -8.58 -13.56
N TYR A 64 -9.73 -8.33 -12.72
CA TYR A 64 -9.91 -7.64 -11.45
C TYR A 64 -9.31 -6.22 -11.44
N LEU A 65 -8.85 -5.73 -12.60
CA LEU A 65 -8.40 -4.34 -12.74
C LEU A 65 -9.57 -3.38 -12.44
N PRO A 66 -9.43 -2.42 -11.52
CA PRO A 66 -10.48 -1.45 -11.25
C PRO A 66 -10.77 -0.57 -12.47
N TRP A 67 -12.06 -0.33 -12.75
CA TRP A 67 -12.46 0.44 -13.96
C TRP A 67 -12.40 1.94 -13.75
N LEU A 68 -12.69 2.42 -12.54
CA LEU A 68 -12.82 3.83 -12.22
C LEU A 68 -11.63 4.40 -11.44
N SER A 69 -10.65 3.59 -11.08
CA SER A 69 -9.53 4.00 -10.25
C SER A 69 -8.20 3.56 -10.81
N THR A 70 -7.21 4.43 -10.72
CA THR A 70 -5.82 4.08 -11.01
C THR A 70 -5.16 3.32 -9.85
N ASN A 71 -5.76 3.34 -8.66
CA ASN A 71 -5.25 2.59 -7.52
C ASN A 71 -5.73 1.13 -7.63
N PHE A 72 -4.80 0.18 -7.58
CA PHE A 72 -5.08 -1.26 -7.61
C PHE A 72 -4.24 -1.92 -6.53
N SER A 73 -4.72 -1.85 -5.30
CA SER A 73 -3.92 -2.23 -4.13
C SER A 73 -4.78 -2.65 -2.95
N GLY A 74 -4.13 -3.27 -1.99
CA GLY A 74 -4.70 -3.60 -0.70
C GLY A 74 -3.65 -3.94 0.33
N SER A 75 -4.11 -4.19 1.55
CA SER A 75 -3.29 -4.63 2.66
C SER A 75 -3.96 -5.77 3.41
N MET A 76 -3.16 -6.55 4.10
CA MET A 76 -3.63 -7.67 4.90
C MET A 76 -2.72 -7.88 6.10
N GLU A 77 -3.32 -8.23 7.22
CA GLU A 77 -2.63 -8.69 8.41
C GLU A 77 -2.96 -10.15 8.65
N TYR A 78 -1.94 -10.96 8.90
CA TYR A 78 -2.12 -12.37 9.21
C TYR A 78 -1.13 -12.82 10.28
N SER A 79 -1.47 -13.89 10.97
CA SER A 79 -0.63 -14.55 11.97
C SER A 79 -0.35 -16.00 11.57
N LEU A 80 0.87 -16.45 11.85
CA LEU A 80 1.26 -17.83 11.69
C LEU A 80 1.03 -18.62 12.99
N ASP A 81 1.09 -19.95 12.92
CA ASP A 81 0.85 -20.84 14.05
C ASP A 81 1.91 -20.70 15.14
N ASN A 82 3.07 -20.15 14.83
CA ASN A 82 4.11 -19.77 15.79
C ASN A 82 3.81 -18.45 16.55
N GLY A 83 2.66 -17.83 16.29
CA GLY A 83 2.22 -16.58 16.93
C GLY A 83 2.80 -15.29 16.29
N GLN A 84 3.67 -15.41 15.30
CA GLN A 84 4.22 -14.24 14.62
C GLN A 84 3.19 -13.59 13.72
N LYS A 85 3.13 -12.25 13.74
CA LYS A 85 2.24 -11.43 12.93
C LYS A 85 2.99 -10.76 11.80
N TYR A 86 2.33 -10.68 10.66
CA TYR A 86 2.86 -10.08 9.44
C TYR A 86 1.84 -9.15 8.81
N TYR A 87 2.35 -8.10 8.17
CA TYR A 87 1.57 -7.12 7.44
C TYR A 87 2.04 -7.11 6.00
N VAL A 88 1.11 -7.28 5.08
CA VAL A 88 1.39 -7.26 3.64
C VAL A 88 0.65 -6.10 3.00
N PHE A 89 1.37 -5.26 2.30
CA PHE A 89 0.81 -4.30 1.37
C PHE A 89 1.17 -4.69 -0.05
N ARG A 90 0.18 -4.79 -0.91
CA ARG A 90 0.38 -5.14 -2.32
C ARG A 90 -0.24 -4.11 -3.24
N ASP A 91 0.60 -3.49 -4.06
CA ASP A 91 0.19 -2.79 -5.27
C ASP A 91 0.26 -3.81 -6.42
N PHE A 92 -0.89 -4.22 -6.95
CA PHE A 92 -0.98 -5.27 -7.97
C PHE A 92 -0.37 -4.87 -9.32
N LYS A 93 -0.09 -3.59 -9.53
CA LYS A 93 0.69 -3.10 -10.68
C LYS A 93 2.16 -3.47 -10.55
N LYS A 94 2.68 -3.51 -9.33
CA LYS A 94 4.05 -3.90 -9.00
C LYS A 94 4.15 -5.41 -8.85
N LYS A 95 5.34 -5.95 -9.04
CA LYS A 95 5.59 -7.39 -8.87
C LYS A 95 5.83 -7.75 -7.39
N ILE A 96 6.46 -6.86 -6.66
CA ILE A 96 6.95 -7.11 -5.30
C ILE A 96 6.00 -6.42 -4.33
N PRO A 97 5.41 -7.16 -3.37
CA PRO A 97 4.67 -6.59 -2.26
C PRO A 97 5.63 -6.00 -1.23
N VAL A 98 5.13 -5.24 -0.30
CA VAL A 98 5.84 -4.87 0.93
C VAL A 98 5.38 -5.81 2.03
N VAL A 99 6.31 -6.51 2.66
CA VAL A 99 6.05 -7.43 3.76
C VAL A 99 6.74 -6.89 5.01
N LEU A 100 5.94 -6.67 6.06
CA LEU A 100 6.45 -6.17 7.34
C LEU A 100 6.26 -7.21 8.42
N ASP A 101 7.19 -7.24 9.36
CA ASP A 101 7.09 -8.05 10.57
C ASP A 101 6.13 -7.44 11.62
N GLN A 102 5.99 -8.08 12.78
CA GLN A 102 5.16 -7.59 13.89
C GLN A 102 5.60 -6.22 14.42
N ASN A 103 6.86 -5.84 14.24
CA ASN A 103 7.43 -4.56 14.66
C ASN A 103 7.36 -3.50 13.54
N ARG A 104 6.67 -3.81 12.43
CA ARG A 104 6.57 -2.96 11.23
C ARG A 104 7.90 -2.73 10.50
N ASN A 105 8.90 -3.59 10.72
CA ASN A 105 10.13 -3.56 9.94
C ASN A 105 9.89 -4.19 8.57
N ASP A 106 10.46 -3.60 7.53
CA ASP A 106 10.38 -4.14 6.17
C ASP A 106 11.33 -5.34 6.03
N ILE A 107 10.73 -6.52 5.89
CA ILE A 107 11.42 -7.80 5.71
C ILE A 107 11.32 -8.32 4.27
N THR A 108 10.83 -7.49 3.34
CA THR A 108 10.59 -7.87 1.95
C THR A 108 11.82 -8.48 1.27
N LEU A 109 13.00 -7.96 1.58
CA LEU A 109 14.26 -8.42 0.98
C LEU A 109 14.78 -9.75 1.56
N ASN A 110 14.21 -10.23 2.67
CA ASN A 110 14.62 -11.49 3.29
C ASN A 110 14.12 -12.70 2.51
N PHE A 111 13.08 -12.52 1.68
CA PHE A 111 12.49 -13.57 0.86
C PHE A 111 13.15 -13.68 -0.50
N LYS A 112 13.18 -14.89 -1.06
CA LYS A 112 13.72 -15.14 -2.39
C LYS A 112 12.92 -14.42 -3.46
N GLN A 113 13.63 -13.70 -4.30
CA GLN A 113 13.03 -13.01 -5.43
C GLN A 113 13.03 -13.92 -6.66
N SER A 114 11.85 -14.09 -7.24
CA SER A 114 11.64 -14.82 -8.49
C SER A 114 11.30 -13.87 -9.65
N ARG A 115 11.30 -14.37 -10.88
CA ARG A 115 10.81 -13.61 -12.05
C ARG A 115 9.34 -13.19 -11.90
N LYS A 116 8.56 -13.90 -11.08
CA LYS A 116 7.13 -13.66 -10.83
C LYS A 116 6.87 -12.72 -9.66
N GLY A 117 7.85 -12.47 -8.82
CA GLY A 117 7.76 -11.65 -7.62
C GLY A 117 8.44 -12.33 -6.42
N ILE A 118 7.90 -12.16 -5.25
CA ILE A 118 8.37 -12.78 -4.00
C ILE A 118 7.31 -13.77 -3.54
N ASP A 119 7.74 -14.99 -3.27
CA ASP A 119 6.89 -16.09 -2.81
C ASP A 119 6.98 -16.21 -1.27
N PHE A 120 6.76 -15.08 -0.57
CA PHE A 120 6.95 -14.96 0.88
C PHE A 120 6.12 -15.98 1.68
N LEU A 121 4.89 -16.25 1.26
CA LEU A 121 4.02 -17.18 1.96
C LEU A 121 4.48 -18.63 1.76
N GLU A 122 4.89 -18.99 0.56
CA GLU A 122 5.43 -20.31 0.28
C GLU A 122 6.68 -20.61 1.12
N GLU A 123 7.55 -19.61 1.32
CA GLU A 123 8.72 -19.75 2.20
C GLU A 123 8.35 -19.87 3.68
N GLN A 124 7.25 -19.21 4.11
CA GLN A 124 6.82 -19.20 5.51
C GLN A 124 6.06 -20.46 5.92
N ILE A 125 5.21 -21.00 5.04
CA ILE A 125 4.32 -22.12 5.35
C ILE A 125 4.62 -23.40 4.56
N GLY A 126 5.53 -23.34 3.58
CA GLY A 126 5.90 -24.48 2.75
C GLY A 126 4.84 -24.91 1.73
N VAL A 127 3.80 -24.09 1.47
CA VAL A 127 2.69 -24.44 0.60
C VAL A 127 2.67 -23.52 -0.61
N ASP A 128 2.79 -24.10 -1.80
CA ASP A 128 2.70 -23.37 -3.05
C ASP A 128 1.25 -22.94 -3.37
N ARG A 129 1.12 -21.98 -4.29
CA ARG A 129 -0.20 -21.42 -4.68
C ARG A 129 -1.22 -22.50 -5.10
N LYS A 130 -0.82 -23.45 -5.90
CA LYS A 130 -1.74 -24.48 -6.41
C LYS A 130 -2.24 -25.40 -5.31
N THR A 131 -1.33 -25.83 -4.43
CA THR A 131 -1.68 -26.66 -3.27
C THR A 131 -2.63 -25.88 -2.36
N PHE A 132 -2.35 -24.61 -2.09
CA PHE A 132 -3.22 -23.76 -1.30
C PHE A 132 -4.61 -23.58 -1.92
N GLU A 133 -4.69 -23.29 -3.22
CA GLU A 133 -5.97 -23.16 -3.93
C GLU A 133 -6.80 -24.44 -3.91
N ASN A 134 -6.14 -25.60 -3.96
CA ASN A 134 -6.82 -26.89 -4.00
C ASN A 134 -7.23 -27.44 -2.62
N THR A 135 -6.56 -27.00 -1.56
CA THR A 135 -6.79 -27.52 -0.20
C THR A 135 -7.51 -26.53 0.72
N SER A 136 -7.19 -25.26 0.60
CA SER A 136 -7.67 -24.22 1.53
C SER A 136 -8.80 -23.37 0.95
N ILE A 137 -9.02 -23.41 -0.37
CA ILE A 137 -10.06 -22.64 -1.04
C ILE A 137 -11.06 -23.58 -1.71
N SER A 138 -12.35 -23.46 -1.34
CA SER A 138 -13.42 -24.16 -2.03
C SER A 138 -14.16 -23.18 -2.93
N TYR A 139 -13.97 -23.34 -4.24
CA TYR A 139 -14.72 -22.56 -5.23
C TYR A 139 -16.08 -23.22 -5.50
N GLN A 140 -17.04 -22.43 -5.96
CA GLN A 140 -18.37 -22.89 -6.33
C GLN A 140 -18.40 -23.87 -7.52
N LYS A 141 -17.34 -23.86 -8.34
CA LYS A 141 -17.15 -24.88 -9.38
C LYS A 141 -16.55 -26.12 -8.74
N LEU A 142 -17.12 -27.28 -9.03
CA LEU A 142 -16.54 -28.59 -8.72
C LEU A 142 -15.06 -28.56 -9.06
N VAL A 143 -14.22 -28.86 -8.07
CA VAL A 143 -12.78 -29.06 -8.27
C VAL A 143 -12.64 -30.33 -9.10
N VAL A 144 -12.70 -30.19 -10.42
CA VAL A 144 -12.24 -31.23 -11.32
C VAL A 144 -10.73 -31.16 -11.25
N LEU A 145 -10.15 -32.04 -10.45
CA LEU A 145 -8.69 -32.25 -10.46
C LEU A 145 -8.33 -32.69 -11.88
N ASP A 146 -7.68 -31.81 -12.60
CA ASP A 146 -7.08 -32.09 -13.90
C ASP A 146 -6.10 -33.25 -13.71
N ASP A 147 -6.01 -34.17 -14.68
CA ASP A 147 -5.17 -35.38 -14.57
C ASP A 147 -3.70 -35.03 -14.29
N LYS A 148 -3.26 -33.86 -14.72
CA LYS A 148 -1.95 -33.31 -14.41
C LYS A 148 -1.78 -32.96 -12.91
N ASN A 149 -2.80 -32.40 -12.30
CA ASN A 149 -2.82 -32.08 -10.86
C ASN A 149 -2.94 -33.35 -10.01
N LYS A 150 -3.67 -34.38 -10.50
CA LYS A 150 -3.72 -35.71 -9.85
C LYS A 150 -2.36 -36.39 -9.83
N ALA A 151 -1.63 -36.34 -10.96
CA ALA A 151 -0.29 -36.92 -11.08
C ALA A 151 0.72 -36.19 -10.17
N GLU A 152 0.61 -34.84 -10.09
CA GLU A 152 1.46 -34.02 -9.21
C GLU A 152 1.17 -34.31 -7.72
N MET A 153 -0.09 -34.40 -7.31
CA MET A 153 -0.48 -34.79 -5.95
C MET A 153 -0.10 -36.22 -5.61
N ALA A 154 -0.28 -37.17 -6.52
CA ALA A 154 0.16 -38.54 -6.34
C ALA A 154 1.69 -38.66 -6.19
N GLY A 155 2.43 -37.87 -6.96
CA GLY A 155 3.89 -37.79 -6.84
C GLY A 155 4.32 -37.24 -5.47
N ARG A 156 3.67 -36.19 -4.95
CA ARG A 156 3.94 -35.62 -3.62
C ARG A 156 3.61 -36.61 -2.50
N LEU A 157 2.46 -37.31 -2.60
CA LEU A 157 2.09 -38.36 -1.66
C LEU A 157 3.08 -39.54 -1.67
N ALA A 158 3.51 -39.96 -2.85
CA ALA A 158 4.51 -41.01 -2.99
C ALA A 158 5.86 -40.59 -2.38
N ASN A 159 6.26 -39.34 -2.55
CA ASN A 159 7.48 -38.80 -1.94
C ASN A 159 7.34 -38.72 -0.41
N LEU A 160 6.19 -38.27 0.11
CA LEU A 160 5.91 -38.22 1.55
C LEU A 160 6.00 -39.62 2.19
N VAL A 161 5.45 -40.64 1.52
CA VAL A 161 5.49 -42.02 1.99
C VAL A 161 6.90 -42.61 1.94
N SER A 162 7.70 -42.23 0.92
CA SER A 162 9.04 -42.79 0.74
C SER A 162 10.13 -42.08 1.53
N THR A 163 10.02 -40.77 1.74
CA THR A 163 11.06 -39.95 2.37
C THR A 163 10.63 -39.29 3.66
N GLY A 164 9.32 -39.32 4.00
CA GLY A 164 8.75 -38.60 5.14
C GLY A 164 8.63 -37.09 4.92
N GLU A 165 9.03 -36.57 3.75
CA GLU A 165 8.95 -35.15 3.41
C GLU A 165 8.28 -34.95 2.04
N GLU A 166 7.34 -34.00 1.99
CA GLU A 166 6.48 -33.73 0.83
C GLU A 166 7.25 -33.23 -0.41
N ASN A 167 8.42 -32.64 -0.23
CA ASN A 167 9.19 -31.95 -1.25
C ASN A 167 10.48 -32.65 -1.69
N PHE A 168 10.78 -33.87 -1.20
CA PHE A 168 12.00 -34.59 -1.55
C PHE A 168 11.73 -35.82 -2.42
N SER A 169 12.00 -35.68 -3.72
CA SER A 169 12.14 -36.83 -4.62
C SER A 169 13.62 -37.25 -4.69
N TYR A 170 13.90 -38.55 -4.62
CA TYR A 170 15.25 -39.11 -4.78
C TYR A 170 15.90 -38.64 -6.10
N GLU A 171 15.11 -38.55 -7.18
CA GLU A 171 15.58 -38.04 -8.47
C GLU A 171 15.94 -36.57 -8.47
N GLU A 172 15.16 -35.74 -7.73
CA GLU A 172 15.49 -34.32 -7.54
C GLU A 172 16.71 -34.11 -6.66
N LEU A 173 16.88 -34.94 -5.63
CA LEU A 173 18.09 -34.96 -4.78
C LEU A 173 19.33 -35.26 -5.60
N ILE A 174 19.30 -36.31 -6.45
CA ILE A 174 20.40 -36.64 -7.33
C ILE A 174 20.66 -35.54 -8.37
N LYS A 175 19.61 -34.94 -8.95
CA LYS A 175 19.75 -33.78 -9.84
C LYS A 175 20.34 -32.57 -9.12
N LYS A 176 19.88 -32.26 -7.93
CA LYS A 176 20.42 -31.16 -7.11
C LYS A 176 21.87 -31.41 -6.70
N LEU A 177 22.22 -32.63 -6.31
CA LEU A 177 23.59 -33.02 -5.98
C LEU A 177 24.51 -32.93 -7.22
N ASN A 178 24.08 -33.45 -8.35
CA ASN A 178 24.84 -33.37 -9.60
C ASN A 178 25.01 -31.91 -10.08
N ASN A 179 23.97 -31.10 -9.99
CA ASN A 179 24.04 -29.67 -10.31
C ASN A 179 24.97 -28.94 -9.34
N LYS A 180 24.86 -29.22 -8.05
CA LYS A 180 25.74 -28.65 -7.03
C LYS A 180 27.19 -29.07 -7.22
N GLN A 181 27.43 -30.34 -7.60
CA GLN A 181 28.75 -30.82 -7.94
C GLN A 181 29.30 -30.10 -9.18
N LEU A 182 28.48 -29.91 -10.23
CA LEU A 182 28.87 -29.16 -11.41
C LEU A 182 29.13 -27.66 -11.11
N GLU A 183 28.34 -27.05 -10.23
CA GLU A 183 28.49 -25.65 -9.81
C GLU A 183 29.71 -25.45 -8.89
N GLU A 184 29.91 -26.30 -7.88
CA GLU A 184 30.94 -26.13 -6.87
C GLU A 184 32.31 -26.71 -7.28
N ILE A 185 32.33 -27.81 -7.99
CA ILE A 185 33.58 -28.51 -8.36
C ILE A 185 33.92 -28.33 -9.83
N GLY A 186 32.89 -28.14 -10.68
CA GLY A 186 33.05 -28.08 -12.13
C GLY A 186 33.20 -29.46 -12.78
N SER A 187 33.13 -29.52 -14.10
CA SER A 187 33.45 -30.71 -14.88
C SER A 187 34.90 -30.66 -15.37
N SER A 188 35.47 -31.82 -15.68
CA SER A 188 36.81 -31.92 -16.25
C SER A 188 37.00 -31.13 -17.59
N ARG A 189 35.92 -30.59 -18.12
CA ARG A 189 35.89 -29.78 -19.38
C ARG A 189 35.80 -28.25 -19.11
N THR A 190 35.58 -27.81 -17.89
CA THR A 190 35.40 -26.40 -17.59
C THR A 190 36.73 -25.70 -17.34
N LYS A 191 37.09 -24.75 -18.22
CA LYS A 191 38.35 -23.98 -18.12
C LYS A 191 38.38 -22.98 -16.97
N LYS A 192 37.25 -22.59 -16.40
CA LYS A 192 37.16 -21.69 -15.23
C LYS A 192 36.91 -22.51 -13.96
N ARG A 193 37.78 -22.37 -12.98
CA ARG A 193 37.62 -22.99 -11.66
C ARG A 193 36.50 -22.30 -10.89
N PRO A 194 35.75 -23.00 -10.03
CA PRO A 194 34.66 -22.42 -9.20
C PRO A 194 35.10 -21.20 -8.39
N ILE A 195 36.34 -21.19 -7.95
CA ILE A 195 36.92 -20.09 -7.18
C ILE A 195 36.86 -18.75 -7.94
N ASN A 196 37.13 -18.77 -9.25
CA ASN A 196 37.09 -17.56 -10.09
C ASN A 196 35.66 -16.99 -10.22
N ASN A 197 34.65 -17.86 -10.22
CA ASN A 197 33.25 -17.43 -10.25
C ASN A 197 32.81 -16.81 -8.90
N ILE A 198 33.38 -17.33 -7.79
CA ILE A 198 33.15 -16.77 -6.46
C ILE A 198 33.82 -15.40 -6.34
N GLU A 199 35.05 -15.26 -6.83
CA GLU A 199 35.79 -13.99 -6.83
C GLU A 199 35.07 -12.93 -7.68
N GLU A 200 34.60 -13.29 -8.90
CA GLU A 200 33.82 -12.38 -9.74
C GLU A 200 32.50 -11.98 -9.07
N ARG A 201 31.86 -12.89 -8.34
CA ARG A 201 30.63 -12.63 -7.61
C ARG A 201 30.85 -11.75 -6.39
N ILE A 202 31.94 -11.95 -5.66
CA ILE A 202 32.34 -11.08 -4.55
C ILE A 202 32.56 -9.66 -5.08
N LEU A 203 33.37 -9.48 -6.14
CA LEU A 203 33.60 -8.19 -6.74
C LEU A 203 32.30 -7.49 -7.22
N LYS A 204 31.36 -8.27 -7.75
CA LYS A 204 30.06 -7.73 -8.16
C LYS A 204 29.22 -7.28 -6.96
N LEU A 205 29.17 -8.09 -5.91
CA LEU A 205 28.45 -7.77 -4.69
C LEU A 205 29.05 -6.58 -3.94
N GLU A 206 30.38 -6.43 -3.98
CA GLU A 206 31.05 -5.26 -3.42
C GLU A 206 30.69 -3.97 -4.17
N LYS A 207 30.59 -4.03 -5.51
CA LYS A 207 30.10 -2.88 -6.31
C LYS A 207 28.65 -2.55 -6.00
N GLU A 208 27.76 -3.55 -5.97
CA GLU A 208 26.35 -3.37 -5.63
C GLU A 208 26.22 -2.80 -4.21
N LYS A 209 27.01 -3.26 -3.25
CA LYS A 209 27.07 -2.72 -1.89
C LYS A 209 27.44 -1.24 -1.87
N MET A 210 28.45 -0.85 -2.64
CA MET A 210 28.87 0.56 -2.74
C MET A 210 27.77 1.44 -3.37
N GLU A 211 27.06 0.93 -4.40
CA GLU A 211 25.94 1.63 -5.00
C GLU A 211 24.79 1.82 -4.01
N VAL A 212 24.45 0.78 -3.25
CA VAL A 212 23.41 0.85 -2.21
C VAL A 212 23.76 1.82 -1.10
N LEU A 213 25.04 1.85 -0.67
CA LEU A 213 25.51 2.82 0.32
C LEU A 213 25.38 4.26 -0.20
N ASN A 214 25.79 4.51 -1.45
CA ASN A 214 25.64 5.83 -2.07
C ASN A 214 24.17 6.27 -2.18
N VAL A 215 23.26 5.34 -2.49
CA VAL A 215 21.81 5.63 -2.52
C VAL A 215 21.29 5.91 -1.12
N LYS A 216 21.75 5.19 -0.11
CA LYS A 216 21.40 5.42 1.29
C LYS A 216 21.80 6.82 1.75
N ASP A 217 23.06 7.21 1.49
CA ASP A 217 23.58 8.55 1.85
C ASP A 217 22.79 9.67 1.14
N LYS A 218 22.43 9.46 -0.16
CA LYS A 218 21.58 10.41 -0.88
C LYS A 218 20.19 10.51 -0.25
N LYS A 219 19.60 9.38 0.14
CA LYS A 219 18.29 9.34 0.80
C LYS A 219 18.31 10.08 2.14
N GLU A 220 19.36 9.91 2.94
CA GLU A 220 19.52 10.61 4.22
C GLU A 220 19.59 12.11 4.00
N LYS A 221 20.43 12.59 3.06
CA LYS A 221 20.51 14.02 2.71
C LYS A 221 19.16 14.59 2.22
N MET A 222 18.46 13.86 1.35
CA MET A 222 17.13 14.30 0.88
C MET A 222 16.10 14.33 2.01
N ASN A 223 16.20 13.46 3.00
CA ASN A 223 15.32 13.49 4.17
C ASN A 223 15.61 14.71 5.04
N GLU A 224 16.87 15.06 5.26
CA GLU A 224 17.26 16.27 5.99
C GLU A 224 16.75 17.53 5.29
N GLU A 225 16.96 17.65 3.98
CA GLU A 225 16.43 18.77 3.17
C GLU A 225 14.90 18.85 3.23
N ARG A 226 14.24 17.70 3.20
CA ARG A 226 12.77 17.63 3.33
C ARG A 226 12.30 18.12 4.70
N GLU A 227 12.95 17.73 5.78
CA GLU A 227 12.62 18.19 7.13
C GLU A 227 12.81 19.70 7.26
N GLU A 228 13.89 20.23 6.71
CA GLU A 228 14.17 21.66 6.72
C GLU A 228 13.12 22.44 5.93
N THR A 229 12.76 21.96 4.73
CA THR A 229 11.71 22.53 3.91
C THR A 229 10.35 22.49 4.62
N GLN A 230 10.06 21.42 5.34
CA GLN A 230 8.81 21.25 6.09
C GLN A 230 8.72 22.25 7.26
N LYS A 231 9.83 22.54 7.94
CA LYS A 231 9.92 23.58 8.97
C LYS A 231 9.69 24.98 8.37
N GLN A 232 10.28 25.26 7.21
CA GLN A 232 10.06 26.53 6.50
C GLN A 232 8.58 26.69 6.09
N PHE A 233 7.95 25.64 5.57
CA PHE A 233 6.53 25.64 5.23
C PHE A 233 5.62 25.92 6.44
N ALA A 234 5.92 25.33 7.59
CA ALA A 234 5.18 25.58 8.81
C ALA A 234 5.30 27.03 9.26
N THR A 235 6.51 27.62 9.16
CA THR A 235 6.76 29.03 9.49
C THR A 235 5.98 29.96 8.55
N ILE A 236 5.99 29.69 7.24
CA ILE A 236 5.22 30.45 6.26
C ILE A 236 3.71 30.36 6.54
N GLY A 237 3.23 29.17 6.92
CA GLY A 237 1.83 28.98 7.35
C GLY A 237 1.43 29.86 8.52
N TYR A 238 2.27 29.91 9.54
CA TYR A 238 2.08 30.76 10.71
C TYR A 238 2.07 32.27 10.35
N ILE A 239 3.02 32.72 9.53
CA ILE A 239 3.08 34.12 9.09
C ILE A 239 1.82 34.48 8.27
N LYS A 240 1.37 33.59 7.39
CA LYS A 240 0.13 33.78 6.61
C LYS A 240 -1.09 33.94 7.51
N GLN A 241 -1.19 33.16 8.58
CA GLN A 241 -2.27 33.28 9.55
C GLN A 241 -2.24 34.64 10.25
N MET A 242 -1.06 35.08 10.72
CA MET A 242 -0.90 36.41 11.34
C MET A 242 -1.29 37.54 10.39
N ILE A 243 -0.88 37.46 9.13
CA ILE A 243 -1.24 38.47 8.11
C ILE A 243 -2.78 38.53 7.93
N ASN A 244 -3.45 37.39 7.90
CA ASN A 244 -4.91 37.34 7.80
C ASN A 244 -5.60 37.98 9.01
N GLU A 245 -5.13 37.70 10.23
CA GLU A 245 -5.65 38.31 11.45
C GLU A 245 -5.47 39.84 11.44
N ILE A 246 -4.30 40.32 11.03
CA ILE A 246 -4.04 41.76 10.88
C ILE A 246 -4.98 42.38 9.84
N LYS A 247 -5.19 41.71 8.71
CA LYS A 247 -6.10 42.17 7.66
C LYS A 247 -7.55 42.24 8.14
N GLU A 248 -8.03 41.25 8.86
CA GLU A 248 -9.38 41.28 9.48
C GLU A 248 -9.53 42.43 10.47
N ASN A 249 -8.53 42.63 11.32
CA ASN A 249 -8.56 43.73 12.28
C ASN A 249 -8.51 45.10 11.60
N PHE A 250 -7.80 45.24 10.49
CA PHE A 250 -7.79 46.45 9.68
C PHE A 250 -9.15 46.73 9.05
N LEU A 251 -9.79 45.74 8.47
CA LEU A 251 -11.13 45.84 7.89
C LEU A 251 -12.18 46.24 8.93
N LYS A 252 -12.10 45.68 10.15
CA LYS A 252 -12.99 46.09 11.28
C LYS A 252 -12.82 47.56 11.65
N LYS A 253 -11.55 48.03 11.72
CA LYS A 253 -11.28 49.45 12.02
C LYS A 253 -11.74 50.38 10.91
N GLU A 254 -11.62 49.98 9.64
CA GLU A 254 -12.20 50.78 8.51
C GLU A 254 -13.71 50.85 8.58
N ALA A 255 -14.38 49.75 8.88
CA ALA A 255 -15.84 49.74 9.04
C ALA A 255 -16.27 50.62 10.24
N GLU A 256 -15.57 50.58 11.35
CA GLU A 256 -15.83 51.46 12.52
C GLU A 256 -15.65 52.94 12.12
N LYS A 257 -14.56 53.29 11.42
CA LYS A 257 -14.33 54.68 10.95
C LYS A 257 -15.48 55.18 10.06
N LYS A 258 -15.99 54.30 9.17
CA LYS A 258 -17.10 54.62 8.30
C LYS A 258 -18.39 54.92 9.10
N ILE A 259 -18.66 54.08 10.12
CA ILE A 259 -19.80 54.29 11.03
C ILE A 259 -19.64 55.61 11.77
N TYR A 260 -18.47 55.90 12.31
CA TYR A 260 -18.22 57.19 12.98
C TYR A 260 -18.42 58.37 12.04
N SER A 261 -17.95 58.32 10.82
CA SER A 261 -18.16 59.34 9.82
C SER A 261 -19.65 59.57 9.49
N ASP A 262 -20.41 58.49 9.33
CA ASP A 262 -21.85 58.57 9.05
C ASP A 262 -22.62 59.14 10.24
N ILE A 263 -22.26 58.79 11.47
CA ILE A 263 -22.86 59.38 12.71
C ILE A 263 -22.52 60.86 12.79
N TYR A 264 -21.27 61.24 12.54
CA TYR A 264 -20.85 62.64 12.55
C TYR A 264 -21.65 63.49 11.57
N ASN A 265 -21.75 63.01 10.31
CA ASN A 265 -22.53 63.69 9.28
C ASN A 265 -24.03 63.83 9.66
N ARG A 266 -24.60 62.82 10.33
CA ARG A 266 -25.98 62.89 10.82
C ARG A 266 -26.13 63.91 11.94
N ILE A 267 -25.16 64.02 12.84
CA ILE A 267 -25.16 65.01 13.92
C ILE A 267 -25.07 66.43 13.34
N GLU A 268 -24.20 66.66 12.34
CA GLU A 268 -24.05 67.94 11.69
C GLU A 268 -25.37 68.38 11.00
N LYS A 269 -25.98 67.47 10.20
CA LYS A 269 -27.31 67.75 9.62
C LYS A 269 -28.37 68.09 10.65
N LYS A 270 -28.39 67.39 11.76
CA LYS A 270 -29.33 67.67 12.85
C LYS A 270 -29.08 69.05 13.52
N LYS A 271 -27.82 69.44 13.66
CA LYS A 271 -27.49 70.81 14.16
C LYS A 271 -27.95 71.86 13.19
N GLU A 272 -27.76 71.71 11.87
CA GLU A 272 -28.26 72.62 10.87
C GLU A 272 -29.78 72.74 10.90
N GLU A 273 -30.50 71.60 10.95
CA GLU A 273 -31.98 71.61 11.09
C GLU A 273 -32.46 72.34 12.37
N ILE A 274 -31.73 72.20 13.49
CA ILE A 274 -32.05 72.89 14.75
C ILE A 274 -31.77 74.39 14.59
N GLU A 275 -30.71 74.80 13.94
CA GLU A 275 -30.41 76.22 13.70
C GLU A 275 -31.43 76.89 12.76
N GLU A 276 -31.85 76.20 11.70
CA GLU A 276 -32.93 76.67 10.84
C GLU A 276 -34.24 76.86 11.61
N LYS A 277 -34.65 75.88 12.35
CA LYS A 277 -35.85 76.00 13.20
C LYS A 277 -35.74 77.07 14.27
N LYS A 278 -34.58 77.35 14.80
CA LYS A 278 -34.36 78.50 15.71
C LYS A 278 -34.53 79.81 14.99
N LYS A 279 -33.98 79.95 13.74
CA LYS A 279 -34.17 81.15 12.91
C LYS A 279 -35.65 81.39 12.58
N GLU A 280 -36.34 80.35 12.11
CA GLU A 280 -37.79 80.41 11.84
C GLU A 280 -38.60 80.86 13.10
N ARG A 281 -38.25 80.36 14.27
CA ARG A 281 -38.90 80.76 15.56
C ARG A 281 -38.63 82.21 15.92
N ILE A 282 -37.40 82.68 15.68
CA ILE A 282 -37.04 84.11 15.93
C ILE A 282 -37.78 85.00 14.95
N ASP A 283 -37.91 84.62 13.69
CA ASP A 283 -38.64 85.37 12.65
C ASP A 283 -40.16 85.44 12.92
N VAL A 284 -40.72 84.43 13.60
CA VAL A 284 -42.11 84.42 14.02
C VAL A 284 -42.33 85.38 15.24
N ILE A 285 -41.40 85.36 16.20
CA ILE A 285 -41.49 86.25 17.39
C ILE A 285 -41.21 87.70 17.06
N THR A 286 -40.48 88.03 16.04
CA THR A 286 -40.22 89.42 15.59
C THR A 286 -41.28 89.96 14.66
N LYS A 287 -42.32 89.21 14.30
CA LYS A 287 -43.48 89.62 13.50
C LYS A 287 -44.78 89.81 14.33
N GLU A 288 -44.77 89.45 15.55
CA GLU A 288 -45.77 89.84 16.56
C GLU A 288 -45.30 91.14 17.24
#